data_bc90e311266f30a251f87aa9a4b909c5
#
_entry.id   bc90e311266f30a251f87aa9a4b909c5
#
_cell.length_a   1.000
_cell.length_b   1.000
_cell.length_c   1.000
_cell.angle_alpha   90.00
_cell.angle_beta   90.00
_cell.angle_gamma   90.00
#
_symmetry.space_group_name_H-M   'P 1'
#
loop_
_entity.id
_entity.type
_entity.pdbx_description
1 polymer ?
#
loop_
_entity_poly.entity_id
_entity_poly.type
_entity_poly.pdbx_seq_one_letter_code
_entity_poly.pdbx_strand_id
1 'polypeptide(L)'
;TRFEPVAIVAQSYALPGAFSAEELWNRVIAGADLLGPVPERRWRVDPARLLAAELAVTTLDRVTSLRGGYVRGFDDRFDPSGFSLPAAEIHGLDPLFKLVFHTAREAFLGVRGGPALRARTGLVLANLSFPSSGLSHFAEQVWSGVPARNRIDARNRFSSGLPALLAARALDLGLADRAFALDAACASSLYAVKLACDALQDGEADLMLAAAVSRADDLFIHMGFTALKALSPTGRSRPFHHEADGLVPAEGAGCVALRRLGDAVRDGERILAVIRGIGLGNDGRGHGLLAPAEEGQVKAMSAAYASAGLAPEDIGLLECHATGTRVGDAVEIRSTSRVFGAHTVPAGSVVHVNGDPTNRW
;
A
#
# COMPACT_ATOMS: atom_id res chain seq x y z
N THR A 1 2.16 11.65 -26.41
CA THR A 1 3.59 11.78 -25.98
C THR A 1 4.06 10.44 -25.43
N ARG A 2 5.26 10.01 -25.84
CA ARG A 2 5.86 8.76 -25.38
C ARG A 2 6.25 8.93 -23.91
N PHE A 3 5.99 7.93 -23.06
CA PHE A 3 6.40 7.95 -21.66
C PHE A 3 7.94 8.01 -21.55
N GLU A 4 8.47 9.00 -20.83
CA GLU A 4 9.89 9.07 -20.52
C GLU A 4 10.20 8.07 -19.39
N PRO A 5 11.16 7.14 -19.55
CA PRO A 5 11.45 6.15 -18.54
C PRO A 5 11.90 6.78 -17.22
N VAL A 6 11.40 6.22 -16.10
CA VAL A 6 11.71 6.66 -14.74
C VAL A 6 12.41 5.53 -13.98
N ALA A 7 13.55 5.85 -13.36
CA ALA A 7 14.32 4.93 -12.56
C ALA A 7 13.81 4.88 -11.11
N ILE A 8 13.67 3.68 -10.57
CA ILE A 8 13.57 3.44 -9.13
C ILE A 8 15.01 3.36 -8.61
N VAL A 9 15.43 4.32 -7.79
CA VAL A 9 16.82 4.43 -7.31
C VAL A 9 16.99 4.01 -5.86
N ALA A 10 15.92 4.03 -5.07
CA ALA A 10 15.89 3.50 -3.72
C ALA A 10 14.49 3.00 -3.36
N GLN A 11 14.41 2.17 -2.34
CA GLN A 11 13.16 1.60 -1.83
C GLN A 11 13.27 1.28 -0.35
N SER A 12 12.15 1.29 0.35
CA SER A 12 12.06 0.96 1.76
C SER A 12 10.70 0.39 2.11
N TYR A 13 10.66 -0.47 3.11
CA TYR A 13 9.44 -1.17 3.55
C TYR A 13 9.36 -1.28 5.06
N ALA A 14 8.12 -1.36 5.53
CA ALA A 14 7.75 -1.87 6.85
C ALA A 14 6.51 -2.75 6.65
N LEU A 15 6.73 -4.04 6.48
CA LEU A 15 5.71 -5.05 6.14
C LEU A 15 5.66 -6.14 7.22
N PRO A 16 4.58 -6.93 7.32
CA PRO A 16 4.54 -8.07 8.21
C PRO A 16 5.74 -8.99 7.98
N GLY A 17 6.60 -9.12 9.01
CA GLY A 17 7.78 -9.99 8.98
C GLY A 17 8.94 -9.54 8.10
N ALA A 18 8.91 -8.32 7.50
CA ALA A 18 9.99 -7.82 6.67
C ALA A 18 10.14 -6.28 6.73
N PHE A 19 11.38 -5.81 6.94
CA PHE A 19 11.75 -4.40 6.96
C PHE A 19 12.82 -4.06 5.92
N SER A 20 13.19 -5.01 5.09
CA SER A 20 14.12 -4.83 3.97
C SER A 20 13.71 -5.70 2.78
N ALA A 21 14.23 -5.36 1.59
CA ALA A 21 14.01 -6.14 0.39
C ALA A 21 14.54 -7.59 0.54
N GLU A 22 15.66 -7.76 1.22
CA GLU A 22 16.26 -9.07 1.48
C GLU A 22 15.39 -9.91 2.42
N GLU A 23 14.93 -9.33 3.53
CA GLU A 23 14.00 -10.00 4.46
C GLU A 23 12.73 -10.44 3.73
N LEU A 24 12.12 -9.53 2.93
CA LEU A 24 10.93 -9.84 2.15
C LEU A 24 11.19 -10.99 1.16
N TRP A 25 12.27 -10.90 0.39
CA TRP A 25 12.62 -11.93 -0.59
C TRP A 25 12.82 -13.30 0.06
N ASN A 26 13.55 -13.35 1.18
CA ASN A 26 13.78 -14.60 1.91
C ASN A 26 12.47 -15.20 2.43
N ARG A 27 11.51 -14.37 2.88
CA ARG A 27 10.17 -14.84 3.29
C ARG A 27 9.37 -15.38 2.11
N VAL A 28 9.40 -14.68 0.98
CA VAL A 28 8.70 -15.10 -0.25
C VAL A 28 9.25 -16.46 -0.75
N ILE A 29 10.58 -16.60 -0.87
CA ILE A 29 11.20 -17.84 -1.31
C ILE A 29 10.94 -19.00 -0.34
N ALA A 30 10.91 -18.71 0.96
CA ALA A 30 10.58 -19.72 1.96
C ALA A 30 9.08 -20.10 1.99
N GLY A 31 8.22 -19.42 1.23
CA GLY A 31 6.76 -19.60 1.27
C GLY A 31 6.18 -19.34 2.66
N ALA A 32 6.74 -18.36 3.40
CA ALA A 32 6.36 -18.11 4.79
C ALA A 32 4.95 -17.55 4.90
N ASP A 33 4.12 -18.12 5.76
CA ASP A 33 2.83 -17.53 6.16
C ASP A 33 3.09 -16.39 7.16
N LEU A 34 2.93 -15.15 6.70
CA LEU A 34 3.12 -13.93 7.52
C LEU A 34 1.82 -13.42 8.13
N LEU A 35 0.70 -14.10 7.87
CA LEU A 35 -0.58 -13.82 8.48
C LEU A 35 -0.66 -14.45 9.87
N GLY A 36 -1.31 -13.76 10.79
CA GLY A 36 -1.45 -14.24 12.15
C GLY A 36 -2.70 -13.70 12.85
N PRO A 37 -2.96 -14.14 14.08
CA PRO A 37 -4.05 -13.60 14.86
C PRO A 37 -3.81 -12.13 15.19
N VAL A 38 -4.90 -11.39 15.40
CA VAL A 38 -4.84 -10.01 15.88
C VAL A 38 -3.95 -9.92 17.13
N PRO A 39 -2.99 -8.98 17.19
CA PRO A 39 -2.12 -8.82 18.34
C PRO A 39 -2.90 -8.50 19.60
N GLU A 40 -2.39 -8.95 20.75
CA GLU A 40 -2.98 -8.69 22.06
C GLU A 40 -3.17 -7.17 22.27
N ARG A 41 -4.32 -6.76 22.78
CA ARG A 41 -4.72 -5.37 23.05
C ARG A 41 -4.75 -4.46 21.80
N ARG A 42 -4.65 -5.04 20.60
CA ARG A 42 -4.73 -4.27 19.38
C ARG A 42 -6.14 -3.70 19.17
N TRP A 43 -7.15 -4.53 19.34
CA TRP A 43 -8.53 -4.09 19.40
C TRP A 43 -8.89 -3.71 20.83
N ARG A 44 -9.63 -2.61 20.98
CA ARG A 44 -10.08 -2.15 22.31
C ARG A 44 -11.24 -2.96 22.89
N VAL A 45 -11.77 -3.86 22.08
CA VAL A 45 -12.79 -4.84 22.43
C VAL A 45 -12.17 -6.23 22.35
N ASP A 46 -12.58 -7.14 23.21
CA ASP A 46 -12.15 -8.53 23.16
C ASP A 46 -12.51 -9.13 21.78
N PRO A 47 -11.53 -9.56 20.98
CA PRO A 47 -11.76 -10.09 19.65
C PRO A 47 -12.69 -11.31 19.63
N ALA A 48 -12.65 -12.16 20.67
CA ALA A 48 -13.49 -13.35 20.77
C ALA A 48 -14.99 -13.00 20.80
N ARG A 49 -15.34 -11.84 21.34
CA ARG A 49 -16.73 -11.36 21.41
C ARG A 49 -17.27 -10.86 20.08
N LEU A 50 -16.36 -10.55 19.14
CA LEU A 50 -16.69 -10.00 17.81
C LEU A 50 -16.71 -11.07 16.74
N LEU A 51 -16.08 -12.23 16.99
CA LEU A 51 -16.09 -13.32 16.02
C LEU A 51 -17.52 -13.87 15.86
N ALA A 52 -17.96 -13.97 14.61
CA ALA A 52 -19.25 -14.53 14.29
C ALA A 52 -19.29 -16.03 14.58
N ALA A 53 -20.34 -16.49 15.25
CA ALA A 53 -20.56 -17.91 15.51
C ALA A 53 -20.91 -18.70 14.25
N GLU A 54 -21.51 -18.03 13.26
CA GLU A 54 -21.92 -18.60 11.99
C GLU A 54 -21.44 -17.72 10.83
N LEU A 55 -21.09 -18.33 9.69
CA LEU A 55 -20.63 -17.63 8.50
C LEU A 55 -21.72 -16.81 7.78
N ALA A 56 -23.00 -17.11 8.10
CA ALA A 56 -24.16 -16.41 7.53
C ALA A 56 -24.50 -15.11 8.28
N VAL A 57 -23.51 -14.33 8.66
CA VAL A 57 -23.70 -13.11 9.47
C VAL A 57 -24.40 -12.04 8.66
N THR A 58 -25.51 -11.56 9.18
CA THR A 58 -26.26 -10.41 8.66
C THR A 58 -26.01 -9.14 9.46
N THR A 59 -25.30 -9.23 10.59
CA THR A 59 -25.05 -8.12 11.50
C THR A 59 -23.73 -7.40 11.13
N LEU A 60 -23.76 -6.08 11.16
CA LEU A 60 -22.59 -5.23 10.80
C LEU A 60 -21.57 -5.06 11.95
N ASP A 61 -21.78 -5.75 13.08
CA ASP A 61 -21.01 -5.64 14.31
C ASP A 61 -20.17 -6.90 14.61
N ARG A 62 -19.98 -7.76 13.64
CA ARG A 62 -19.21 -9.00 13.74
C ARG A 62 -18.14 -9.09 12.67
N VAL A 63 -17.15 -9.95 12.93
CA VAL A 63 -16.09 -10.29 11.96
C VAL A 63 -16.10 -11.80 11.72
N THR A 64 -15.77 -12.22 10.51
CA THR A 64 -15.69 -13.65 10.14
C THR A 64 -14.32 -14.25 10.39
N SER A 65 -13.28 -13.42 10.57
CA SER A 65 -11.91 -13.86 10.86
C SER A 65 -11.19 -12.88 11.74
N LEU A 66 -10.28 -13.40 12.59
CA LEU A 66 -9.36 -12.62 13.42
C LEU A 66 -7.94 -12.61 12.85
N ARG A 67 -7.71 -13.16 11.66
CA ARG A 67 -6.39 -13.21 11.04
C ARG A 67 -6.15 -12.00 10.15
N GLY A 68 -4.90 -11.50 10.17
CA GLY A 68 -4.44 -10.40 9.35
C GLY A 68 -2.91 -10.39 9.28
N GLY A 69 -2.37 -9.52 8.42
CA GLY A 69 -0.95 -9.23 8.37
C GLY A 69 -0.61 -8.04 9.28
N TYR A 70 0.21 -8.23 10.31
CA TYR A 70 0.56 -7.21 11.28
C TYR A 70 2.06 -6.93 11.29
N VAL A 71 2.44 -5.66 11.26
CA VAL A 71 3.84 -5.22 11.39
C VAL A 71 4.21 -5.25 12.87
N ARG A 72 5.02 -6.24 13.26
CA ARG A 72 5.47 -6.44 14.64
C ARG A 72 6.91 -5.98 14.80
N GLY A 73 7.26 -5.43 15.98
CA GLY A 73 8.61 -4.96 16.27
C GLY A 73 9.01 -3.66 15.58
N PHE A 74 8.03 -2.92 15.04
CA PHE A 74 8.30 -1.64 14.38
C PHE A 74 8.75 -0.56 15.39
N ASP A 75 8.14 -0.51 16.57
CA ASP A 75 8.48 0.49 17.58
C ASP A 75 9.95 0.38 18.05
N ASP A 76 10.52 -0.84 18.05
CA ASP A 76 11.92 -1.09 18.40
C ASP A 76 12.90 -0.68 17.28
N ARG A 77 12.41 -0.55 16.05
CA ARG A 77 13.21 -0.19 14.87
C ARG A 77 13.05 1.29 14.47
N PHE A 78 11.98 1.91 14.90
CA PHE A 78 11.70 3.30 14.56
C PHE A 78 12.53 4.27 15.39
N ASP A 79 13.49 4.92 14.76
CA ASP A 79 14.26 5.99 15.38
C ASP A 79 13.64 7.35 15.03
N PRO A 80 13.11 8.11 16.00
CA PRO A 80 12.58 9.45 15.79
C PRO A 80 13.64 10.54 15.65
N SER A 81 14.92 10.21 15.79
CA SER A 81 16.01 11.18 15.62
C SER A 81 16.27 11.49 14.14
N GLY A 82 16.88 12.63 13.86
CA GLY A 82 17.26 13.02 12.50
C GLY A 82 16.13 13.58 11.64
N PHE A 83 14.92 13.72 12.18
CA PHE A 83 13.87 14.53 11.59
C PHE A 83 13.96 15.98 12.07
N SER A 84 13.45 16.94 11.29
CA SER A 84 13.34 18.34 11.71
C SER A 84 12.24 18.58 12.76
N LEU A 85 11.36 17.59 12.96
CA LEU A 85 10.38 17.59 14.05
C LEU A 85 10.99 17.01 15.33
N PRO A 86 10.69 17.60 16.52
CA PRO A 86 11.16 17.08 17.80
C PRO A 86 10.67 15.62 18.02
N ALA A 87 11.56 14.76 18.54
CA ALA A 87 11.25 13.35 18.81
C ALA A 87 10.01 13.20 19.73
N ALA A 88 9.84 14.07 20.73
CA ALA A 88 8.68 14.07 21.63
C ALA A 88 7.36 14.30 20.87
N GLU A 89 7.37 15.12 19.85
CA GLU A 89 6.19 15.35 19.00
C GLU A 89 5.88 14.13 18.13
N ILE A 90 6.92 13.48 17.58
CA ILE A 90 6.77 12.28 16.75
C ILE A 90 6.22 11.13 17.60
N HIS A 91 6.64 10.99 18.83
CA HIS A 91 6.13 9.95 19.73
C HIS A 91 4.62 10.03 19.97
N GLY A 92 4.05 11.24 19.98
CA GLY A 92 2.61 11.47 20.13
C GLY A 92 1.76 11.14 18.90
N LEU A 93 2.39 10.92 17.75
CA LEU A 93 1.69 10.63 16.50
C LEU A 93 1.25 9.16 16.44
N ASP A 94 0.13 8.93 15.73
CA ASP A 94 -0.37 7.60 15.40
C ASP A 94 0.70 6.78 14.65
N PRO A 95 0.74 5.46 14.82
CA PRO A 95 1.65 4.57 14.09
C PRO A 95 1.63 4.76 12.56
N LEU A 96 0.49 5.17 11.99
CA LEU A 96 0.38 5.51 10.57
C LEU A 96 1.42 6.55 10.16
N PHE A 97 1.55 7.65 10.91
CA PHE A 97 2.54 8.70 10.63
C PHE A 97 3.98 8.17 10.75
N LYS A 98 4.25 7.39 11.79
CA LYS A 98 5.60 6.84 12.04
C LYS A 98 6.04 5.90 10.93
N LEU A 99 5.13 5.07 10.40
CA LEU A 99 5.40 4.20 9.26
C LEU A 99 5.75 5.01 8.01
N VAL A 100 5.00 6.09 7.72
CA VAL A 100 5.28 6.97 6.59
C VAL A 100 6.63 7.68 6.77
N PHE A 101 6.91 8.20 7.97
CA PHE A 101 8.18 8.85 8.28
C PHE A 101 9.36 7.90 8.07
N HIS A 102 9.27 6.70 8.61
CA HIS A 102 10.31 5.69 8.49
C HIS A 102 10.59 5.34 7.03
N THR A 103 9.55 4.93 6.29
CA THR A 103 9.73 4.47 4.91
C THR A 103 10.16 5.60 3.98
N ALA A 104 9.64 6.81 4.14
CA ALA A 104 10.07 7.95 3.35
C ALA A 104 11.54 8.34 3.64
N ARG A 105 11.96 8.32 4.92
CA ARG A 105 13.35 8.61 5.31
C ARG A 105 14.32 7.58 4.74
N GLU A 106 14.04 6.30 4.95
CA GLU A 106 14.94 5.24 4.50
C GLU A 106 15.08 5.22 2.96
N ALA A 107 13.99 5.44 2.22
CA ALA A 107 14.04 5.58 0.78
C ALA A 107 14.85 6.82 0.36
N PHE A 108 14.66 7.96 1.04
CA PHE A 108 15.39 9.19 0.75
C PHE A 108 16.90 9.05 1.04
N LEU A 109 17.28 8.40 2.15
CA LEU A 109 18.67 8.16 2.52
C LEU A 109 19.38 7.19 1.56
N GLY A 110 18.63 6.35 0.85
CA GLY A 110 19.16 5.46 -0.18
C GLY A 110 19.55 6.16 -1.49
N VAL A 111 19.19 7.44 -1.66
CA VAL A 111 19.48 8.23 -2.88
C VAL A 111 20.79 8.98 -2.73
N ARG A 112 21.59 8.96 -3.79
CA ARG A 112 22.79 9.80 -3.89
C ARG A 112 22.38 11.21 -4.30
N GLY A 113 22.64 12.18 -3.45
CA GLY A 113 22.32 13.56 -3.78
C GLY A 113 22.62 14.52 -2.65
N GLY A 114 22.85 15.77 -3.01
CA GLY A 114 23.14 16.85 -2.09
C GLY A 114 21.95 17.77 -1.86
N PRO A 115 22.20 18.96 -1.25
CA PRO A 115 21.16 19.94 -0.94
C PRO A 115 20.34 20.39 -2.16
N ALA A 116 20.96 20.46 -3.35
CA ALA A 116 20.26 20.84 -4.58
C ALA A 116 19.15 19.84 -4.97
N LEU A 117 19.44 18.54 -4.87
CA LEU A 117 18.42 17.51 -5.14
C LEU A 117 17.34 17.54 -4.07
N ARG A 118 17.71 17.69 -2.78
CA ARG A 118 16.73 17.83 -1.67
C ARG A 118 15.79 19.01 -1.91
N ALA A 119 16.29 20.14 -2.39
CA ALA A 119 15.47 21.32 -2.69
C ALA A 119 14.44 21.09 -3.79
N ARG A 120 14.63 20.08 -4.63
CA ARG A 120 13.74 19.69 -5.71
C ARG A 120 13.12 18.30 -5.51
N THR A 121 13.01 17.89 -4.24
CA THR A 121 12.39 16.62 -3.85
C THR A 121 10.96 16.84 -3.38
N GLY A 122 10.01 16.07 -3.93
CA GLY A 122 8.61 16.02 -3.53
C GLY A 122 8.20 14.66 -2.96
N LEU A 123 6.99 14.60 -2.41
CA LEU A 123 6.41 13.38 -1.83
C LEU A 123 4.94 13.25 -2.20
N VAL A 124 4.54 12.09 -2.68
CA VAL A 124 3.13 11.69 -2.87
C VAL A 124 2.87 10.45 -2.03
N LEU A 125 1.80 10.47 -1.25
CA LEU A 125 1.41 9.39 -0.37
C LEU A 125 0.09 8.74 -0.82
N ALA A 126 0.11 7.45 -1.07
CA ALA A 126 -1.09 6.64 -1.17
C ALA A 126 -1.58 6.26 0.23
N ASN A 127 -2.77 6.69 0.59
CA ASN A 127 -3.34 6.44 1.91
C ASN A 127 -4.86 6.43 1.83
N LEU A 128 -5.47 5.33 2.23
CA LEU A 128 -6.93 5.22 2.28
C LEU A 128 -7.50 6.17 3.32
N SER A 129 -8.60 6.84 2.99
CA SER A 129 -9.31 7.78 3.88
C SER A 129 -10.11 7.06 4.99
N PHE A 130 -9.65 5.89 5.41
CA PHE A 130 -10.21 5.17 6.55
C PHE A 130 -9.68 5.74 7.87
N PRO A 131 -10.47 5.61 8.97
CA PRO A 131 -10.00 6.05 10.26
C PRO A 131 -8.76 5.26 10.68
N SER A 132 -7.74 5.97 11.17
CA SER A 132 -6.64 5.35 11.90
C SER A 132 -7.06 5.01 13.34
N SER A 133 -6.27 4.20 14.04
CA SER A 133 -6.54 3.90 15.46
C SER A 133 -6.63 5.17 16.31
N GLY A 134 -5.79 6.16 16.03
CA GLY A 134 -5.82 7.45 16.73
C GLY A 134 -7.07 8.28 16.45
N LEU A 135 -7.55 8.27 15.19
CA LEU A 135 -8.80 8.94 14.83
C LEU A 135 -10.01 8.25 15.47
N SER A 136 -10.08 6.90 15.43
CA SER A 136 -11.15 6.14 16.07
C SER A 136 -11.20 6.41 17.58
N HIS A 137 -10.05 6.42 18.22
CA HIS A 137 -9.97 6.70 19.67
C HIS A 137 -10.40 8.14 20.01
N PHE A 138 -10.01 9.11 19.18
CA PHE A 138 -10.46 10.49 19.34
C PHE A 138 -11.99 10.59 19.21
N ALA A 139 -12.57 9.95 18.18
CA ALA A 139 -14.02 9.96 17.98
C ALA A 139 -14.79 9.34 19.16
N GLU A 140 -14.31 8.22 19.70
CA GLU A 140 -14.90 7.59 20.90
C GLU A 140 -14.87 8.52 22.12
N GLN A 141 -13.78 9.25 22.36
CA GLN A 141 -13.68 10.20 23.46
C GLN A 141 -14.70 11.34 23.32
N VAL A 142 -14.86 11.87 22.09
CA VAL A 142 -15.84 12.91 21.81
C VAL A 142 -17.27 12.40 22.03
N TRP A 143 -17.61 11.22 21.53
CA TRP A 143 -18.97 10.69 21.57
C TRP A 143 -19.35 10.16 22.97
N SER A 144 -18.40 9.59 23.70
CA SER A 144 -18.67 9.10 25.06
C SER A 144 -18.76 10.21 26.11
N GLY A 145 -18.29 11.42 25.79
CA GLY A 145 -18.21 12.52 26.73
C GLY A 145 -17.26 12.27 27.93
N VAL A 146 -16.49 11.19 27.88
CA VAL A 146 -15.53 10.83 28.96
C VAL A 146 -14.28 11.66 28.78
N PRO A 147 -13.85 12.45 29.80
CA PRO A 147 -12.60 13.19 29.73
C PRO A 147 -11.41 12.23 29.48
N ALA A 148 -10.59 12.57 28.48
CA ALA A 148 -9.40 11.78 28.18
C ALA A 148 -8.45 11.78 29.39
N ARG A 149 -8.13 10.62 29.91
CA ARG A 149 -7.05 10.47 30.92
C ARG A 149 -5.69 10.82 30.32
N ASN A 150 -5.51 10.58 29.00
CA ASN A 150 -4.34 10.98 28.22
C ASN A 150 -4.80 11.81 27.04
N ARG A 151 -4.25 13.01 26.87
CA ARG A 151 -4.52 13.84 25.67
C ARG A 151 -3.93 13.15 24.45
N ILE A 152 -4.79 12.80 23.51
CA ILE A 152 -4.38 12.33 22.19
C ILE A 152 -3.87 13.55 21.42
N ASP A 153 -2.77 13.38 20.69
CA ASP A 153 -2.27 14.44 19.79
C ASP A 153 -3.35 14.80 18.77
N ALA A 154 -3.69 16.09 18.72
CA ALA A 154 -4.77 16.59 17.88
C ALA A 154 -4.51 16.34 16.37
N ARG A 155 -3.25 16.16 15.97
CA ARG A 155 -2.85 15.85 14.59
C ARG A 155 -3.34 14.48 14.13
N ASN A 156 -3.54 13.53 15.05
CA ASN A 156 -4.04 12.18 14.75
C ASN A 156 -5.46 12.18 14.16
N ARG A 157 -6.21 13.31 14.26
CA ARG A 157 -7.51 13.49 13.59
C ARG A 157 -7.39 13.58 12.07
N PHE A 158 -6.22 13.96 11.57
CA PHE A 158 -6.01 14.28 10.16
C PHE A 158 -5.22 13.16 9.46
N SER A 159 -5.65 11.92 9.69
CA SER A 159 -4.96 10.72 9.21
C SER A 159 -4.92 10.60 7.68
N SER A 160 -5.75 11.31 6.92
CA SER A 160 -5.77 11.22 5.46
C SER A 160 -4.59 11.95 4.80
N GLY A 161 -4.51 13.27 4.92
CA GLY A 161 -3.54 14.09 4.17
C GLY A 161 -2.33 14.55 4.99
N LEU A 162 -2.51 14.79 6.29
CA LEU A 162 -1.45 15.33 7.14
C LEU A 162 -0.19 14.46 7.22
N PRO A 163 -0.25 13.09 7.15
CA PRO A 163 0.95 12.27 7.15
C PRO A 163 1.93 12.60 6.01
N ALA A 164 1.43 12.88 4.79
CA ALA A 164 2.26 13.27 3.67
C ALA A 164 2.97 14.60 3.92
N LEU A 165 2.23 15.61 4.33
CA LEU A 165 2.76 16.95 4.61
C LEU A 165 3.79 16.92 5.74
N LEU A 166 3.48 16.25 6.85
CA LEU A 166 4.40 16.16 8.00
C LEU A 166 5.66 15.37 7.68
N ALA A 167 5.56 14.26 6.92
CA ALA A 167 6.73 13.50 6.49
C ALA A 167 7.65 14.34 5.60
N ALA A 168 7.10 15.04 4.62
CA ALA A 168 7.87 15.91 3.73
C ALA A 168 8.57 17.05 4.50
N ARG A 169 7.87 17.70 5.43
CA ARG A 169 8.44 18.74 6.30
C ARG A 169 9.48 18.16 7.27
N ALA A 170 9.20 17.01 7.88
CA ALA A 170 10.13 16.38 8.81
C ALA A 170 11.44 15.96 8.14
N LEU A 171 11.42 15.72 6.83
CA LEU A 171 12.59 15.40 6.02
C LEU A 171 13.23 16.64 5.36
N ASP A 172 12.74 17.85 5.61
CA ASP A 172 13.19 19.10 4.97
C ASP A 172 13.21 19.00 3.43
N LEU A 173 12.19 18.39 2.84
CA LEU A 173 12.07 18.33 1.39
C LEU A 173 11.71 19.71 0.83
N GLY A 174 12.40 20.17 -0.21
CA GLY A 174 12.19 21.51 -0.76
C GLY A 174 10.80 21.72 -1.38
N LEU A 175 10.12 20.65 -1.77
CA LEU A 175 8.74 20.69 -2.27
C LEU A 175 7.71 20.19 -1.22
N ALA A 176 8.03 20.31 0.08
CA ALA A 176 7.17 19.83 1.15
C ALA A 176 5.75 20.43 1.10
N ASP A 177 5.61 21.69 0.72
CA ASP A 177 4.30 22.35 0.62
C ASP A 177 3.43 21.85 -0.54
N ARG A 178 4.01 21.07 -1.45
CA ARG A 178 3.32 20.37 -2.53
C ARG A 178 3.08 18.90 -2.21
N ALA A 179 3.48 18.42 -1.03
CA ALA A 179 3.23 17.05 -0.61
C ALA A 179 1.74 16.83 -0.34
N PHE A 180 1.21 15.76 -0.85
CA PHE A 180 -0.21 15.43 -0.69
C PHE A 180 -0.42 13.92 -0.58
N ALA A 181 -1.58 13.55 -0.06
CA ALA A 181 -2.06 12.17 -0.09
C ALA A 181 -3.20 12.01 -1.08
N LEU A 182 -3.34 10.81 -1.62
CA LEU A 182 -4.44 10.42 -2.49
C LEU A 182 -5.07 9.11 -2.03
N ASP A 183 -6.35 8.96 -2.36
CA ASP A 183 -7.12 7.75 -2.18
C ASP A 183 -7.77 7.35 -3.51
N ALA A 184 -7.31 6.25 -4.08
CA ALA A 184 -7.88 5.58 -5.24
C ALA A 184 -8.13 4.09 -4.90
N ALA A 185 -8.56 3.84 -3.65
CA ALA A 185 -8.76 2.51 -3.09
C ALA A 185 -7.50 1.63 -3.27
N CYS A 186 -7.65 0.37 -3.68
CA CYS A 186 -6.53 -0.58 -3.83
C CYS A 186 -5.48 -0.14 -4.86
N ALA A 187 -5.82 0.74 -5.80
CA ALA A 187 -4.92 1.26 -6.82
C ALA A 187 -4.08 2.47 -6.35
N SER A 188 -4.28 2.97 -5.14
CA SER A 188 -3.69 4.22 -4.64
C SER A 188 -2.16 4.25 -4.79
N SER A 189 -1.46 3.16 -4.48
CA SER A 189 0.00 3.10 -4.59
C SER A 189 0.50 3.30 -6.02
N LEU A 190 -0.17 2.69 -7.01
CA LEU A 190 0.18 2.86 -8.42
C LEU A 190 -0.16 4.25 -8.94
N TYR A 191 -1.25 4.87 -8.43
CA TYR A 191 -1.55 6.28 -8.70
C TYR A 191 -0.50 7.21 -8.11
N ALA A 192 0.00 6.94 -6.90
CA ALA A 192 1.10 7.72 -6.32
C ALA A 192 2.37 7.65 -7.19
N VAL A 193 2.72 6.45 -7.67
CA VAL A 193 3.83 6.26 -8.62
C VAL A 193 3.57 7.03 -9.91
N LYS A 194 2.35 6.97 -10.48
CA LYS A 194 2.01 7.71 -11.71
C LYS A 194 2.18 9.22 -11.55
N LEU A 195 1.61 9.80 -10.49
CA LEU A 195 1.70 11.24 -10.23
C LEU A 195 3.13 11.69 -9.93
N ALA A 196 3.91 10.85 -9.26
CA ALA A 196 5.34 11.10 -9.07
C ALA A 196 6.11 11.08 -10.41
N CYS A 197 5.79 10.14 -11.31
CA CYS A 197 6.37 10.12 -12.66
C CYS A 197 5.99 11.39 -13.44
N ASP A 198 4.74 11.84 -13.37
CA ASP A 198 4.28 13.05 -14.05
C ASP A 198 5.07 14.27 -13.57
N ALA A 199 5.20 14.47 -12.24
CA ALA A 199 5.97 15.58 -11.69
C ALA A 199 7.44 15.59 -12.14
N LEU A 200 8.06 14.40 -12.31
CA LEU A 200 9.41 14.28 -12.85
C LEU A 200 9.46 14.63 -14.34
N GLN A 201 8.53 14.12 -15.15
CA GLN A 201 8.47 14.33 -16.59
C GLN A 201 8.14 15.77 -16.95
N ASP A 202 7.30 16.44 -16.16
CA ASP A 202 6.96 17.86 -16.31
C ASP A 202 8.05 18.80 -15.78
N GLY A 203 9.14 18.25 -15.19
CA GLY A 203 10.26 19.04 -14.65
C GLY A 203 9.92 19.79 -13.37
N GLU A 204 8.82 19.47 -12.70
CA GLU A 204 8.42 20.07 -11.42
C GLU A 204 9.33 19.62 -10.27
N ALA A 205 9.85 18.40 -10.35
CA ALA A 205 10.74 17.78 -9.39
C ALA A 205 11.93 17.09 -10.08
N ASP A 206 13.00 16.81 -9.34
CA ASP A 206 14.15 16.02 -9.79
C ASP A 206 14.28 14.70 -9.03
N LEU A 207 13.58 14.60 -7.90
CA LEU A 207 13.39 13.39 -7.11
C LEU A 207 11.95 13.37 -6.57
N MET A 208 11.27 12.25 -6.69
CA MET A 208 9.96 12.04 -6.09
C MET A 208 9.97 10.80 -5.20
N LEU A 209 9.45 10.97 -3.98
CA LEU A 209 9.13 9.87 -3.08
C LEU A 209 7.66 9.47 -3.31
N ALA A 210 7.45 8.30 -3.87
CA ALA A 210 6.13 7.71 -3.99
C ALA A 210 5.95 6.70 -2.85
N ALA A 211 5.20 7.08 -1.83
CA ALA A 211 4.96 6.31 -0.63
C ALA A 211 3.54 5.73 -0.61
N ALA A 212 3.37 4.62 0.09
CA ALA A 212 2.07 4.03 0.37
C ALA A 212 2.02 3.52 1.82
N VAL A 213 0.86 3.66 2.46
CA VAL A 213 0.62 3.14 3.80
C VAL A 213 -0.77 2.52 3.91
N SER A 214 -0.85 1.36 4.55
CA SER A 214 -2.08 0.72 4.99
C SER A 214 -2.00 0.55 6.50
N ARG A 215 -2.60 1.47 7.25
CA ARG A 215 -2.59 1.47 8.72
C ARG A 215 -3.88 2.08 9.30
N ALA A 216 -5.00 1.71 8.69
CA ALA A 216 -6.31 2.01 9.24
C ALA A 216 -6.57 1.24 10.56
N ASP A 217 -7.61 1.61 11.27
CA ASP A 217 -8.11 0.83 12.41
C ASP A 217 -8.49 -0.58 11.94
N ASP A 218 -7.81 -1.59 12.47
CA ASP A 218 -7.98 -2.98 11.99
C ASP A 218 -9.40 -3.49 12.20
N LEU A 219 -10.03 -3.12 13.32
CA LEU A 219 -11.39 -3.54 13.61
C LEU A 219 -12.34 -2.97 12.56
N PHE A 220 -12.19 -1.69 12.22
CA PHE A 220 -12.95 -1.05 11.15
C PHE A 220 -12.80 -1.79 9.82
N ILE A 221 -11.56 -2.15 9.46
CA ILE A 221 -11.25 -2.88 8.22
C ILE A 221 -11.88 -4.28 8.23
N HIS A 222 -11.71 -5.05 9.32
CA HIS A 222 -12.27 -6.40 9.42
C HIS A 222 -13.80 -6.39 9.38
N MET A 223 -14.44 -5.48 10.10
CA MET A 223 -15.90 -5.32 10.06
C MET A 223 -16.39 -4.88 8.69
N GLY A 224 -15.71 -3.92 8.06
CA GLY A 224 -16.05 -3.43 6.74
C GLY A 224 -15.99 -4.53 5.69
N PHE A 225 -14.90 -5.28 5.61
CA PHE A 225 -14.77 -6.39 4.65
C PHE A 225 -15.68 -7.57 4.97
N THR A 226 -16.02 -7.81 6.25
CA THR A 226 -17.06 -8.78 6.61
C THR A 226 -18.41 -8.35 6.07
N ALA A 227 -18.81 -7.09 6.27
CA ALA A 227 -20.07 -6.53 5.78
C ALA A 227 -20.18 -6.58 4.25
N LEU A 228 -19.05 -6.38 3.56
CA LEU A 228 -18.95 -6.50 2.10
C LEU A 228 -18.87 -7.95 1.61
N LYS A 229 -18.86 -8.94 2.51
CA LYS A 229 -18.68 -10.37 2.19
C LYS A 229 -17.38 -10.63 1.39
N ALA A 230 -16.34 -9.85 1.66
CA ALA A 230 -15.05 -9.94 1.00
C ALA A 230 -13.94 -10.48 1.92
N LEU A 231 -14.13 -10.46 3.25
CA LEU A 231 -13.18 -11.02 4.19
C LEU A 231 -13.19 -12.56 4.13
N SER A 232 -12.02 -13.18 4.02
CA SER A 232 -11.88 -14.63 4.10
C SER A 232 -12.30 -15.16 5.48
N PRO A 233 -13.32 -16.01 5.58
CA PRO A 233 -13.72 -16.60 6.86
C PRO A 233 -12.71 -17.63 7.37
N THR A 234 -11.91 -18.24 6.50
CA THR A 234 -10.83 -19.15 6.89
C THR A 234 -9.55 -18.41 7.29
N GLY A 235 -9.47 -17.10 7.02
CA GLY A 235 -8.28 -16.29 7.25
C GLY A 235 -7.08 -16.73 6.42
N ARG A 236 -7.31 -17.33 5.26
CA ARG A 236 -6.29 -17.76 4.30
C ARG A 236 -6.41 -16.99 3.00
N SER A 237 -5.31 -16.43 2.53
CA SER A 237 -5.24 -15.82 1.21
C SER A 237 -4.94 -16.91 0.18
N ARG A 238 -5.87 -17.13 -0.76
CA ARG A 238 -5.77 -18.19 -1.79
C ARG A 238 -6.17 -17.64 -3.17
N PRO A 239 -5.46 -16.63 -3.69
CA PRO A 239 -5.82 -16.06 -4.98
C PRO A 239 -5.73 -17.10 -6.09
N PHE A 240 -6.68 -17.04 -7.02
CA PHE A 240 -6.86 -17.94 -8.17
C PHE A 240 -7.09 -19.43 -7.82
N HIS A 241 -7.23 -19.77 -6.56
CA HIS A 241 -7.48 -21.15 -6.11
C HIS A 241 -8.97 -21.46 -6.10
N HIS A 242 -9.35 -22.72 -6.35
CA HIS A 242 -10.76 -23.14 -6.35
C HIS A 242 -11.44 -22.98 -4.96
N GLU A 243 -10.66 -23.00 -3.88
CA GLU A 243 -11.13 -22.73 -2.51
C GLU A 243 -10.97 -21.27 -2.09
N ALA A 244 -10.72 -20.33 -3.03
CA ALA A 244 -10.65 -18.92 -2.72
C ALA A 244 -11.98 -18.46 -2.09
N ASP A 245 -11.90 -17.84 -0.90
CA ASP A 245 -13.05 -17.50 -0.09
C ASP A 245 -13.08 -16.05 0.41
N GLY A 246 -12.09 -15.26 0.00
CA GLY A 246 -11.98 -13.84 0.33
C GLY A 246 -10.54 -13.37 0.57
N LEU A 247 -10.41 -12.10 0.83
CA LEU A 247 -9.13 -11.46 1.15
C LEU A 247 -8.81 -11.54 2.65
N VAL A 248 -7.53 -11.38 2.98
CA VAL A 248 -7.04 -11.20 4.35
C VAL A 248 -6.33 -9.86 4.43
N PRO A 249 -6.83 -8.90 5.23
CA PRO A 249 -6.23 -7.57 5.30
C PRO A 249 -4.86 -7.61 5.98
N ALA A 250 -3.96 -6.75 5.49
CA ALA A 250 -2.64 -6.55 6.08
C ALA A 250 -2.32 -5.06 6.22
N GLU A 251 -1.56 -4.73 7.25
CA GLU A 251 -0.98 -3.41 7.42
C GLU A 251 0.45 -3.37 6.86
N GLY A 252 0.93 -2.17 6.61
CA GLY A 252 2.30 -1.95 6.19
C GLY A 252 2.49 -0.60 5.52
N ALA A 253 3.74 -0.31 5.20
CA ALA A 253 4.12 0.87 4.42
C ALA A 253 5.27 0.53 3.48
N GLY A 254 5.37 1.29 2.40
CA GLY A 254 6.48 1.24 1.48
C GLY A 254 6.72 2.59 0.83
N CYS A 255 7.93 2.83 0.38
CA CYS A 255 8.29 4.01 -0.36
C CYS A 255 9.33 3.66 -1.43
N VAL A 256 9.15 4.21 -2.62
CA VAL A 256 10.15 4.17 -3.69
C VAL A 256 10.61 5.59 -4.03
N ALA A 257 11.90 5.75 -4.24
CA ALA A 257 12.50 7.00 -4.71
C ALA A 257 12.66 6.93 -6.24
N LEU A 258 12.11 7.91 -6.93
CA LEU A 258 11.97 7.95 -8.39
C LEU A 258 12.75 9.13 -8.97
N ARG A 259 13.49 8.88 -10.04
CA ARG A 259 14.20 9.90 -10.85
C ARG A 259 14.00 9.65 -12.33
N ARG A 260 14.08 10.70 -13.15
CA ARG A 260 14.19 10.49 -14.61
C ARG A 260 15.39 9.58 -14.90
N LEU A 261 15.23 8.60 -15.77
CA LEU A 261 16.29 7.61 -16.04
C LEU A 261 17.60 8.29 -16.50
N GLY A 262 17.50 9.28 -17.37
CA GLY A 262 18.68 10.02 -17.86
C GLY A 262 19.45 10.72 -16.75
N ASP A 263 18.75 11.32 -15.78
CA ASP A 263 19.36 11.99 -14.63
C ASP A 263 20.00 10.96 -13.67
N ALA A 264 19.33 9.85 -13.41
CA ALA A 264 19.86 8.78 -12.56
C ALA A 264 21.15 8.18 -13.13
N VAL A 265 21.19 7.94 -14.44
CA VAL A 265 22.39 7.44 -15.14
C VAL A 265 23.53 8.47 -15.08
N ARG A 266 23.23 9.73 -15.40
CA ARG A 266 24.25 10.82 -15.39
C ARG A 266 24.88 10.99 -14.01
N ASP A 267 24.07 10.88 -12.95
CA ASP A 267 24.51 11.12 -11.57
C ASP A 267 25.06 9.85 -10.89
N GLY A 268 25.14 8.73 -11.61
CA GLY A 268 25.69 7.46 -11.13
C GLY A 268 24.88 6.79 -10.03
N GLU A 269 23.55 6.96 -10.06
CA GLU A 269 22.64 6.31 -9.12
C GLU A 269 22.63 4.79 -9.32
N ARG A 270 22.36 4.07 -8.23
CA ARG A 270 22.02 2.65 -8.32
C ARG A 270 20.60 2.52 -8.84
N ILE A 271 20.44 1.99 -10.03
CA ILE A 271 19.12 1.74 -10.62
C ILE A 271 18.65 0.34 -10.21
N LEU A 272 17.55 0.27 -9.46
CA LEU A 272 16.94 -0.98 -9.00
C LEU A 272 16.00 -1.55 -10.05
N ALA A 273 15.21 -0.68 -10.69
CA ALA A 273 14.29 -1.02 -11.77
C ALA A 273 13.98 0.23 -12.60
N VAL A 274 13.38 0.02 -13.76
CA VAL A 274 12.96 1.09 -14.67
C VAL A 274 11.48 0.96 -14.98
N ILE A 275 10.71 2.00 -14.69
CA ILE A 275 9.32 2.14 -15.10
C ILE A 275 9.33 2.60 -16.55
N ARG A 276 8.80 1.80 -17.46
CA ARG A 276 8.77 2.07 -18.89
C ARG A 276 7.44 2.62 -19.37
N GLY A 277 6.37 2.39 -18.63
CA GLY A 277 5.04 2.88 -18.93
C GLY A 277 4.08 2.65 -17.79
N ILE A 278 3.03 3.44 -17.73
CA ILE A 278 1.95 3.32 -16.75
C ILE A 278 0.63 3.55 -17.47
N GLY A 279 -0.35 2.68 -17.23
CA GLY A 279 -1.71 2.82 -17.72
C GLY A 279 -2.69 2.91 -16.56
N LEU A 280 -3.64 3.82 -16.68
CA LEU A 280 -4.74 3.96 -15.73
C LEU A 280 -6.06 3.63 -16.43
N GLY A 281 -6.94 2.96 -15.73
CA GLY A 281 -8.30 2.65 -16.14
C GLY A 281 -9.30 3.01 -15.06
N ASN A 282 -10.54 3.19 -15.47
CA ASN A 282 -11.67 3.37 -14.56
C ASN A 282 -12.83 2.56 -15.11
N ASP A 283 -13.51 1.81 -14.24
CA ASP A 283 -14.65 0.94 -14.60
C ASP A 283 -15.91 1.74 -14.93
N GLY A 284 -15.90 3.05 -14.71
CA GLY A 284 -17.03 3.92 -14.94
C GLY A 284 -18.22 3.53 -14.03
N ARG A 285 -19.40 3.51 -14.60
CA ARG A 285 -20.63 3.18 -13.87
C ARG A 285 -20.76 1.67 -13.60
N GLY A 286 -20.15 0.84 -14.46
CA GLY A 286 -20.06 -0.62 -14.36
C GLY A 286 -21.30 -1.32 -13.81
N HIS A 287 -21.06 -2.42 -13.10
CA HIS A 287 -22.09 -3.20 -12.39
C HIS A 287 -22.27 -2.75 -10.92
N GLY A 288 -21.74 -1.60 -10.55
CA GLY A 288 -21.80 -1.04 -9.19
C GLY A 288 -20.42 -0.77 -8.60
N LEU A 289 -20.42 -0.11 -7.45
CA LEU A 289 -19.19 0.40 -6.81
C LEU A 289 -18.14 -0.68 -6.47
N LEU A 290 -18.59 -1.90 -6.18
CA LEU A 290 -17.74 -2.97 -5.64
C LEU A 290 -17.44 -4.08 -6.65
N ALA A 291 -18.06 -4.08 -7.81
CA ALA A 291 -17.87 -5.12 -8.82
C ALA A 291 -16.80 -4.69 -9.82
N PRO A 292 -15.67 -5.42 -9.93
CA PRO A 292 -14.65 -5.11 -10.92
C PRO A 292 -15.18 -5.34 -12.34
N ALA A 293 -14.74 -4.53 -13.30
CA ALA A 293 -15.08 -4.66 -14.70
C ALA A 293 -13.86 -5.08 -15.54
N GLU A 294 -14.06 -6.09 -16.38
CA GLU A 294 -13.03 -6.59 -17.30
C GLU A 294 -12.49 -5.50 -18.22
N GLU A 295 -13.37 -4.66 -18.77
CA GLU A 295 -13.02 -3.57 -19.67
C GLU A 295 -12.07 -2.55 -19.02
N GLY A 296 -12.28 -2.20 -17.75
CA GLY A 296 -11.41 -1.28 -17.03
C GLY A 296 -10.00 -1.83 -16.87
N GLN A 297 -9.88 -3.12 -16.53
CA GLN A 297 -8.58 -3.79 -16.40
C GLN A 297 -7.88 -3.92 -17.76
N VAL A 298 -8.58 -4.34 -18.81
CA VAL A 298 -8.04 -4.41 -20.18
C VAL A 298 -7.55 -3.03 -20.65
N LYS A 299 -8.35 -1.98 -20.40
CA LYS A 299 -7.98 -0.61 -20.74
C LYS A 299 -6.70 -0.16 -20.03
N ALA A 300 -6.57 -0.43 -18.73
CA ALA A 300 -5.39 -0.07 -17.95
C ALA A 300 -4.13 -0.79 -18.45
N MET A 301 -4.21 -2.12 -18.68
CA MET A 301 -3.09 -2.91 -19.22
C MET A 301 -2.70 -2.44 -20.62
N SER A 302 -3.66 -2.28 -21.52
CA SER A 302 -3.40 -1.82 -22.90
C SER A 302 -2.77 -0.43 -22.94
N ALA A 303 -3.23 0.49 -22.07
CA ALA A 303 -2.66 1.82 -21.97
C ALA A 303 -1.21 1.79 -21.44
N ALA A 304 -0.90 0.90 -20.48
CA ALA A 304 0.46 0.72 -19.96
C ALA A 304 1.41 0.23 -21.06
N TYR A 305 1.02 -0.79 -21.82
CA TYR A 305 1.83 -1.34 -22.91
C TYR A 305 2.01 -0.33 -24.04
N ALA A 306 0.96 0.36 -24.43
CA ALA A 306 1.05 1.42 -25.45
C ALA A 306 1.99 2.55 -25.02
N SER A 307 1.92 2.99 -23.75
CA SER A 307 2.81 4.04 -23.23
C SER A 307 4.28 3.60 -23.17
N ALA A 308 4.52 2.31 -22.88
CA ALA A 308 5.85 1.71 -22.85
C ALA A 308 6.42 1.36 -24.24
N GLY A 309 5.57 1.31 -25.27
CA GLY A 309 5.94 0.78 -26.60
C GLY A 309 6.28 -0.70 -26.54
N LEU A 310 5.55 -1.47 -25.71
CA LEU A 310 5.70 -2.92 -25.54
C LEU A 310 4.46 -3.65 -26.02
N ALA A 311 4.65 -4.90 -26.43
CA ALA A 311 3.57 -5.84 -26.69
C ALA A 311 3.42 -6.82 -25.52
N PRO A 312 2.27 -7.50 -25.36
CA PRO A 312 2.09 -8.51 -24.31
C PRO A 312 3.15 -9.62 -24.34
N GLU A 313 3.68 -9.95 -25.53
CA GLU A 313 4.72 -10.97 -25.74
C GLU A 313 6.08 -10.58 -25.13
N ASP A 314 6.30 -9.30 -24.88
CA ASP A 314 7.52 -8.79 -24.22
C ASP A 314 7.50 -8.98 -22.70
N ILE A 315 6.37 -9.43 -22.12
CA ILE A 315 6.16 -9.53 -20.68
C ILE A 315 6.56 -10.92 -20.18
N GLY A 316 7.53 -10.98 -19.31
CA GLY A 316 8.03 -12.23 -18.71
C GLY A 316 7.38 -12.63 -17.38
N LEU A 317 6.70 -11.69 -16.70
CA LEU A 317 6.02 -11.92 -15.42
C LEU A 317 4.88 -10.92 -15.25
N LEU A 318 3.74 -11.38 -14.75
CA LEU A 318 2.60 -10.56 -14.41
C LEU A 318 2.33 -10.65 -12.91
N GLU A 319 2.52 -9.55 -12.19
CA GLU A 319 2.03 -9.40 -10.81
C GLU A 319 0.58 -8.95 -10.85
N CYS A 320 -0.31 -9.76 -10.30
CA CYS A 320 -1.75 -9.56 -10.31
C CYS A 320 -2.27 -8.82 -9.07
N HIS A 321 -3.51 -8.35 -9.11
CA HIS A 321 -4.21 -7.89 -7.93
C HIS A 321 -4.51 -9.03 -6.96
N ALA A 322 -4.97 -10.17 -7.48
CA ALA A 322 -5.00 -11.47 -6.80
C ALA A 322 -5.61 -11.42 -5.38
N THR A 323 -6.83 -10.91 -5.26
CA THR A 323 -7.48 -10.68 -3.96
C THR A 323 -7.92 -11.95 -3.24
N GLY A 324 -8.04 -13.07 -3.95
CA GLY A 324 -8.63 -14.30 -3.42
C GLY A 324 -10.15 -14.24 -3.31
N THR A 325 -10.79 -13.23 -3.90
CA THR A 325 -12.24 -13.16 -4.02
C THR A 325 -12.70 -13.83 -5.30
N ARG A 326 -13.71 -14.70 -5.24
CA ARG A 326 -14.17 -15.45 -6.41
C ARG A 326 -14.51 -14.59 -7.62
N VAL A 327 -15.17 -13.46 -7.38
CA VAL A 327 -15.55 -12.53 -8.47
C VAL A 327 -14.34 -11.79 -9.01
N GLY A 328 -13.48 -11.26 -8.10
CA GLY A 328 -12.30 -10.51 -8.48
C GLY A 328 -11.32 -11.35 -9.29
N ASP A 329 -10.96 -12.52 -8.79
CA ASP A 329 -10.04 -13.45 -9.46
C ASP A 329 -10.56 -13.89 -10.83
N ALA A 330 -11.86 -14.19 -10.93
CA ALA A 330 -12.47 -14.59 -12.21
C ALA A 330 -12.46 -13.46 -13.26
N VAL A 331 -12.67 -12.20 -12.84
CA VAL A 331 -12.58 -11.03 -13.73
C VAL A 331 -11.14 -10.81 -14.17
N GLU A 332 -10.19 -10.92 -13.25
CA GLU A 332 -8.78 -10.71 -13.53
C GLU A 332 -8.21 -11.76 -14.49
N ILE A 333 -8.58 -13.03 -14.33
CA ILE A 333 -8.24 -14.08 -15.30
C ILE A 333 -8.78 -13.76 -16.69
N ARG A 334 -10.05 -13.35 -16.81
CA ARG A 334 -10.63 -13.02 -18.12
C ARG A 334 -9.96 -11.81 -18.77
N SER A 335 -9.74 -10.74 -18.02
CA SER A 335 -9.08 -9.53 -18.54
C SER A 335 -7.65 -9.81 -18.98
N THR A 336 -6.91 -10.59 -18.20
CA THR A 336 -5.54 -11.03 -18.54
C THR A 336 -5.54 -11.90 -19.78
N SER A 337 -6.42 -12.92 -19.84
CA SER A 337 -6.54 -13.79 -21.02
C SER A 337 -6.90 -13.02 -22.28
N ARG A 338 -7.70 -11.97 -22.18
CA ARG A 338 -8.07 -11.11 -23.30
C ARG A 338 -6.89 -10.28 -23.80
N VAL A 339 -6.01 -9.80 -22.92
CA VAL A 339 -4.84 -8.99 -23.28
C VAL A 339 -3.71 -9.85 -23.82
N PHE A 340 -3.43 -10.98 -23.18
CA PHE A 340 -2.30 -11.85 -23.55
C PHE A 340 -2.65 -12.87 -24.62
N GLY A 341 -3.93 -13.16 -24.86
CA GLY A 341 -4.37 -14.10 -25.88
C GLY A 341 -3.79 -15.49 -25.68
N ALA A 342 -3.07 -15.99 -26.68
CA ALA A 342 -2.39 -17.28 -26.65
C ALA A 342 -0.98 -17.22 -26.01
N HIS A 343 -0.49 -16.03 -25.67
CA HIS A 343 0.82 -15.89 -25.05
C HIS A 343 0.77 -16.36 -23.58
N THR A 344 1.69 -17.25 -23.24
CA THR A 344 1.80 -17.77 -21.86
C THR A 344 2.77 -16.91 -21.08
N VAL A 345 2.29 -16.29 -20.02
CA VAL A 345 3.09 -15.50 -19.07
C VAL A 345 2.86 -16.04 -17.65
N PRO A 346 3.90 -16.25 -16.83
CA PRO A 346 3.71 -16.52 -15.42
C PRO A 346 2.94 -15.37 -14.75
N ALA A 347 1.83 -15.71 -14.13
CA ALA A 347 0.96 -14.76 -13.47
C ALA A 347 0.66 -15.19 -12.04
N GLY A 348 0.60 -14.26 -11.11
CA GLY A 348 0.34 -14.55 -9.71
C GLY A 348 0.48 -13.30 -8.85
N SER A 349 0.71 -13.48 -7.57
CA SER A 349 1.06 -12.39 -6.67
C SER A 349 1.99 -12.85 -5.56
N VAL A 350 3.14 -12.18 -5.44
CA VAL A 350 4.07 -12.36 -4.32
C VAL A 350 3.55 -11.70 -3.05
N VAL A 351 2.64 -10.74 -3.17
CA VAL A 351 2.06 -10.00 -2.04
C VAL A 351 1.08 -10.88 -1.25
N HIS A 352 0.51 -11.89 -1.87
CA HIS A 352 -0.48 -12.79 -1.30
C HIS A 352 0.06 -14.20 -0.98
N VAL A 353 1.39 -14.35 -0.88
CA VAL A 353 2.00 -15.63 -0.48
C VAL A 353 1.63 -15.93 0.97
N ASN A 354 1.07 -17.10 1.20
CA ASN A 354 0.57 -17.51 2.51
C ASN A 354 1.16 -18.86 2.99
N GLY A 355 2.24 -19.34 2.35
CA GLY A 355 2.87 -20.60 2.69
C GLY A 355 2.04 -21.84 2.37
N ASP A 356 0.92 -21.72 1.66
CA ASP A 356 0.13 -22.87 1.24
C ASP A 356 0.82 -23.59 0.07
N PRO A 357 1.34 -24.81 0.27
CA PRO A 357 2.07 -25.56 -0.77
C PRO A 357 1.19 -25.98 -1.95
N THR A 358 -0.14 -25.83 -1.83
CA THR A 358 -1.09 -26.13 -2.91
C THR A 358 -1.29 -24.94 -3.85
N ASN A 359 -0.87 -23.75 -3.45
CA ASN A 359 -0.80 -22.55 -4.31
C ASN A 359 0.38 -22.69 -5.29
N ARG A 360 0.24 -23.57 -6.27
CA ARG A 360 1.18 -23.68 -7.39
C ARG A 360 0.59 -22.90 -8.57
N TRP A 361 1.33 -21.94 -9.02
CA TRP A 361 1.06 -21.12 -10.22
C TRP A 361 1.52 -21.82 -11.48
#